data_485477aee8b68af3312f45f248afa92e
#
_entry.id   485477aee8b68af3312f45f248afa92e
#
_cell.length_a   1.000
_cell.length_b   1.000
_cell.length_c   1.000
_cell.angle_alpha   90.00
_cell.angle_beta   90.00
_cell.angle_gamma   90.00
#
_symmetry.space_group_name_H-M   'P 1'
#
loop_
_entity.id
_entity.type
_entity.pdbx_description
1 polymer ?
#
loop_
_entity_poly.entity_id
_entity_poly.type
_entity_poly.pdbx_seq_one_letter_code
_entity_poly.pdbx_strand_id
1 'polypeptide(L)'
;MLLQMSSYFLRTLRDDPADAMVPSDKLLTRAGYVRRVAPGVFSWLPLGYLSYRKVEEIIREEMNAAGFQEVHFPALLPREPYEATKRWSEYGPNLFRLQDRRGVDYLLGPTHEEMFTLMVKDLYSSYKDLPLVIYQIQTKYRDEARPRAGILRGREFVMKDGYSFDLNEEGLEKSYEKHRQAYIKTFARLGLNFVSVSAMSGAMGGSKSEEFLAPSEYGEDTYIKCSSCNYAANVEAVLTKVPSDIDFTNIKQFHVEDTPNTPTIETLVEISNQRNDLKREDRQWQAADTLKNVVLMVTSPEGKNEPLVIGIPGDREVDIKRLEASLAPSTVRVFEDEDFPKYPDLVKGYIGPQVLGLNSKSKIKYLTDPRIVKGTRWITGSNISGKHVYDLVFGRDFKSDGTIEAAEIKEGDICPECDKSVVIARGIEIGHIFQLGKKYAQALDLTVLDENGKSQTVTMGSYGIGVSRAVAAIIEQNHDEKGIVWPATVSPLDIHIVAAGKDEEIFVKALEISQMLEKENIDVLYDDRKQVSPGVDRKSTR
;
A
#
# COMPACT_ATOMS: atom_id res chain seq x y z
N MET A 1 4.36 17.87 -33.88
CA MET A 1 4.78 19.11 -33.16
C MET A 1 6.29 19.28 -33.29
N LEU A 2 6.75 20.49 -33.66
CA LEU A 2 8.18 20.83 -33.75
C LEU A 2 8.54 21.81 -32.64
N LEU A 3 9.46 21.45 -31.77
CA LEU A 3 10.00 22.28 -30.69
C LEU A 3 11.46 22.60 -30.98
N GLN A 4 11.84 23.89 -30.82
CA GLN A 4 13.22 24.36 -31.00
C GLN A 4 13.85 24.67 -29.66
N MET A 5 15.01 24.05 -29.36
CA MET A 5 15.66 24.18 -28.05
C MET A 5 16.10 25.60 -27.72
N SER A 6 16.43 26.43 -28.70
CA SER A 6 16.83 27.84 -28.47
C SER A 6 15.73 28.69 -27.82
N SER A 7 14.45 28.37 -28.10
CA SER A 7 13.27 29.09 -27.60
C SER A 7 12.48 28.29 -26.55
N TYR A 8 12.77 26.99 -26.37
CA TYR A 8 12.00 26.16 -25.46
C TYR A 8 12.36 26.40 -24.00
N PHE A 9 11.33 26.43 -23.13
CA PHE A 9 11.51 26.65 -21.70
C PHE A 9 12.08 25.41 -21.04
N LEU A 10 13.36 25.13 -21.25
CA LEU A 10 14.10 24.00 -20.73
C LEU A 10 15.41 24.47 -20.08
N ARG A 11 15.63 24.09 -18.84
CA ARG A 11 16.89 24.27 -18.11
C ARG A 11 17.18 23.02 -17.30
N THR A 12 18.27 22.37 -17.62
CA THR A 12 18.78 21.21 -16.88
C THR A 12 19.69 21.65 -15.74
N LEU A 13 19.82 20.82 -14.72
CA LEU A 13 20.76 21.01 -13.62
C LEU A 13 21.96 20.07 -13.80
N ARG A 14 23.13 20.51 -13.35
CA ARG A 14 24.34 19.72 -13.39
C ARG A 14 24.36 18.66 -12.30
N ASP A 15 23.97 19.08 -11.09
CA ASP A 15 24.08 18.28 -9.88
C ASP A 15 22.70 17.80 -9.43
N ASP A 16 22.67 16.68 -8.73
CA ASP A 16 21.45 16.16 -8.11
C ASP A 16 20.98 17.11 -7.00
N PRO A 17 19.65 17.25 -6.79
CA PRO A 17 19.15 17.93 -5.60
C PRO A 17 19.67 17.25 -4.35
N ALA A 18 20.13 18.02 -3.36
CA ALA A 18 20.79 17.51 -2.16
C ALA A 18 19.89 16.58 -1.30
N ASP A 19 18.58 16.75 -1.40
CA ASP A 19 17.56 15.99 -0.67
C ASP A 19 16.89 14.89 -1.49
N ALA A 20 17.25 14.74 -2.78
CA ALA A 20 16.68 13.69 -3.63
C ALA A 20 17.32 12.32 -3.33
N MET A 21 16.50 11.38 -2.92
CA MET A 21 16.95 10.04 -2.51
C MET A 21 16.78 9.00 -3.62
N VAL A 22 15.72 9.13 -4.44
CA VAL A 22 15.34 8.13 -5.44
C VAL A 22 15.67 8.60 -6.86
N PRO A 23 15.94 7.68 -7.81
CA PRO A 23 16.27 7.99 -9.20
C PRO A 23 15.25 8.92 -9.88
N SER A 24 13.97 8.67 -9.73
CA SER A 24 12.93 9.50 -10.38
C SER A 24 12.98 10.96 -9.94
N ASP A 25 13.18 11.23 -8.64
CA ASP A 25 13.27 12.59 -8.10
C ASP A 25 14.52 13.31 -8.64
N LYS A 26 15.68 12.63 -8.61
CA LYS A 26 16.94 13.14 -9.16
C LYS A 26 16.82 13.49 -10.64
N LEU A 27 16.37 12.52 -11.43
CA LEU A 27 16.35 12.64 -12.89
C LEU A 27 15.29 13.63 -13.38
N LEU A 28 14.07 13.61 -12.83
CA LEU A 28 13.04 14.58 -13.19
C LEU A 28 13.45 16.02 -12.89
N THR A 29 14.08 16.24 -11.74
CA THR A 29 14.55 17.57 -11.36
C THR A 29 15.74 18.00 -12.20
N ARG A 30 16.73 17.15 -12.43
CA ARG A 30 17.92 17.47 -13.24
C ARG A 30 17.59 17.73 -14.70
N ALA A 31 16.74 16.88 -15.29
CA ALA A 31 16.35 17.01 -16.69
C ALA A 31 15.37 18.17 -16.97
N GLY A 32 14.93 18.89 -15.94
CA GLY A 32 14.02 20.01 -16.11
C GLY A 32 12.58 19.61 -16.41
N TYR A 33 12.13 18.49 -15.87
CA TYR A 33 10.76 18.00 -16.00
C TYR A 33 9.87 18.55 -14.88
N VAL A 34 10.40 18.67 -13.67
CA VAL A 34 9.68 19.21 -12.52
C VAL A 34 10.53 20.21 -11.73
N ARG A 35 9.87 21.05 -10.93
CA ARG A 35 10.51 21.89 -9.90
C ARG A 35 9.69 21.85 -8.63
N ARG A 36 10.38 21.67 -7.52
CA ARG A 36 9.78 21.70 -6.19
C ARG A 36 9.36 23.13 -5.83
N VAL A 37 8.12 23.31 -5.43
CA VAL A 37 7.55 24.57 -4.92
C VAL A 37 7.60 24.59 -3.40
N ALA A 38 7.17 23.49 -2.78
CA ALA A 38 7.18 23.26 -1.34
C ALA A 38 7.38 21.76 -1.07
N PRO A 39 7.59 21.32 0.18
CA PRO A 39 7.66 19.90 0.50
C PRO A 39 6.39 19.15 0.04
N GLY A 40 6.58 18.20 -0.89
CA GLY A 40 5.49 17.42 -1.49
C GLY A 40 4.60 18.16 -2.51
N VAL A 41 5.03 19.35 -2.99
CA VAL A 41 4.32 20.14 -3.99
C VAL A 41 5.28 20.49 -5.12
N PHE A 42 4.91 20.15 -6.37
CA PHE A 42 5.78 20.28 -7.53
C PHE A 42 5.08 20.98 -8.70
N SER A 43 5.84 21.79 -9.42
CA SER A 43 5.44 22.30 -10.73
C SER A 43 5.95 21.38 -11.82
N TRP A 44 5.10 21.03 -12.77
CA TRP A 44 5.48 20.37 -14.01
C TRP A 44 5.97 21.38 -15.01
N LEU A 45 7.16 21.20 -15.56
CA LEU A 45 7.72 22.03 -16.61
C LEU A 45 7.33 21.45 -17.97
N PRO A 46 7.47 22.23 -19.08
CA PRO A 46 6.88 21.84 -20.36
C PRO A 46 7.22 20.43 -20.84
N LEU A 47 8.48 20.01 -20.73
CA LEU A 47 8.91 18.67 -21.18
C LEU A 47 8.32 17.58 -20.31
N GLY A 48 8.33 17.76 -18.99
CA GLY A 48 7.72 16.82 -18.04
C GLY A 48 6.21 16.74 -18.18
N TYR A 49 5.57 17.88 -18.46
CA TYR A 49 4.13 17.93 -18.66
C TYR A 49 3.68 17.22 -19.95
N LEU A 50 4.53 17.14 -20.98
CA LEU A 50 4.24 16.32 -22.17
C LEU A 50 4.16 14.83 -21.82
N SER A 51 5.16 14.29 -21.12
CA SER A 51 5.11 12.89 -20.66
C SER A 51 3.95 12.63 -19.71
N TYR A 52 3.71 13.55 -18.77
CA TYR A 52 2.57 13.46 -17.85
C TYR A 52 1.24 13.36 -18.61
N ARG A 53 1.01 14.21 -19.62
CA ARG A 53 -0.22 14.19 -20.44
C ARG A 53 -0.36 12.91 -21.25
N LYS A 54 0.73 12.35 -21.78
CA LYS A 54 0.70 11.06 -22.49
C LYS A 54 0.30 9.92 -21.53
N VAL A 55 0.79 9.93 -20.29
CA VAL A 55 0.36 8.98 -19.26
C VAL A 55 -1.12 9.14 -18.94
N GLU A 56 -1.58 10.38 -18.73
CA GLU A 56 -2.99 10.69 -18.47
C GLU A 56 -3.90 10.25 -19.62
N GLU A 57 -3.48 10.48 -20.86
CA GLU A 57 -4.28 10.11 -22.04
C GLU A 57 -4.40 8.60 -22.23
N ILE A 58 -3.31 7.84 -22.03
CA ILE A 58 -3.37 6.37 -22.06
C ILE A 58 -4.35 5.84 -21.01
N ILE A 59 -4.35 6.42 -19.80
CA ILE A 59 -5.31 6.05 -18.75
C ILE A 59 -6.74 6.36 -19.21
N ARG A 60 -6.99 7.54 -19.77
CA ARG A 60 -8.30 7.97 -20.28
C ARG A 60 -8.81 7.06 -21.40
N GLU A 61 -7.95 6.74 -22.35
CA GLU A 61 -8.29 5.86 -23.47
C GLU A 61 -8.72 4.47 -22.99
N GLU A 62 -8.00 3.86 -22.06
CA GLU A 62 -8.33 2.52 -21.53
C GLU A 62 -9.62 2.54 -20.67
N MET A 63 -9.87 3.62 -19.91
CA MET A 63 -11.13 3.79 -19.17
C MET A 63 -12.31 3.94 -20.15
N ASN A 64 -12.17 4.77 -21.18
CA ASN A 64 -13.19 4.97 -22.21
C ASN A 64 -13.43 3.68 -23.04
N ALA A 65 -12.37 2.98 -23.41
CA ALA A 65 -12.45 1.68 -24.12
C ALA A 65 -13.16 0.60 -23.28
N ALA A 66 -13.05 0.67 -21.95
CA ALA A 66 -13.83 -0.15 -21.04
C ALA A 66 -15.29 0.32 -20.89
N GLY A 67 -15.70 1.42 -21.56
CA GLY A 67 -17.06 1.96 -21.50
C GLY A 67 -17.37 2.72 -20.21
N PHE A 68 -16.34 3.24 -19.52
CA PHE A 68 -16.51 4.12 -18.36
C PHE A 68 -16.67 5.57 -18.84
N GLN A 69 -17.36 6.40 -18.05
CA GLN A 69 -17.71 7.76 -18.44
C GLN A 69 -16.92 8.77 -17.58
N GLU A 70 -16.24 9.71 -18.25
CA GLU A 70 -15.47 10.74 -17.55
C GLU A 70 -16.36 11.87 -17.07
N VAL A 71 -16.15 12.29 -15.81
CA VAL A 71 -16.76 13.47 -15.19
C VAL A 71 -15.66 14.29 -14.52
N HIS A 72 -15.97 15.49 -14.05
CA HIS A 72 -15.01 16.32 -13.32
C HIS A 72 -15.67 17.01 -12.15
N PHE A 73 -15.24 16.68 -10.94
CA PHE A 73 -15.74 17.26 -9.70
C PHE A 73 -14.85 18.40 -9.19
N PRO A 74 -15.36 19.31 -8.35
CA PRO A 74 -14.53 20.30 -7.68
C PRO A 74 -13.55 19.62 -6.69
N ALA A 75 -12.42 20.27 -6.46
CA ALA A 75 -11.46 19.86 -5.43
C ALA A 75 -11.78 20.47 -4.05
N LEU A 76 -12.49 21.59 -4.01
CA LEU A 76 -12.99 22.20 -2.78
C LEU A 76 -14.34 21.59 -2.43
N LEU A 77 -14.40 20.88 -1.32
CA LEU A 77 -15.54 20.02 -0.95
C LEU A 77 -16.15 20.45 0.38
N PRO A 78 -17.49 20.33 0.53
CA PRO A 78 -18.19 20.63 1.78
C PRO A 78 -17.90 19.56 2.85
N ARG A 79 -17.97 19.94 4.11
CA ARG A 79 -17.71 19.07 5.28
C ARG A 79 -18.79 18.00 5.48
N GLU A 80 -20.05 18.36 5.29
CA GLU A 80 -21.20 17.55 5.72
C GLU A 80 -21.21 16.12 5.17
N PRO A 81 -20.92 15.86 3.86
CA PRO A 81 -20.86 14.51 3.35
C PRO A 81 -19.78 13.64 4.03
N TYR A 82 -18.64 14.27 4.37
CA TYR A 82 -17.53 13.57 5.05
C TYR A 82 -17.82 13.32 6.52
N GLU A 83 -18.66 14.11 7.17
CA GLU A 83 -19.17 13.82 8.50
C GLU A 83 -20.16 12.65 8.45
N ALA A 84 -21.08 12.63 7.49
CA ALA A 84 -22.04 11.54 7.33
C ALA A 84 -21.35 10.17 7.16
N THR A 85 -20.22 10.12 6.45
CA THR A 85 -19.40 8.92 6.29
C THR A 85 -18.39 8.70 7.41
N LYS A 86 -18.31 9.59 8.41
CA LYS A 86 -17.34 9.66 9.51
C LYS A 86 -15.90 9.96 9.05
N ARG A 87 -15.65 10.15 7.76
CA ARG A 87 -14.30 10.36 7.22
C ARG A 87 -13.72 11.73 7.58
N TRP A 88 -14.55 12.71 7.97
CA TRP A 88 -14.06 13.97 8.51
C TRP A 88 -13.15 13.77 9.73
N SER A 89 -13.47 12.81 10.61
CA SER A 89 -12.66 12.45 11.77
C SER A 89 -11.67 11.32 11.49
N GLU A 90 -12.08 10.27 10.79
CA GLU A 90 -11.27 9.07 10.53
C GLU A 90 -10.01 9.34 9.67
N TYR A 91 -10.05 10.34 8.77
CA TYR A 91 -8.88 10.78 8.01
C TYR A 91 -7.80 11.44 8.87
N GLY A 92 -8.17 11.87 10.09
CA GLY A 92 -7.26 12.47 11.05
C GLY A 92 -6.55 13.72 10.50
N PRO A 93 -5.25 13.88 10.79
CA PRO A 93 -4.46 15.02 10.36
C PRO A 93 -4.13 15.06 8.84
N ASN A 94 -4.34 13.97 8.12
CA ASN A 94 -4.06 13.91 6.68
C ASN A 94 -5.06 14.70 5.83
N LEU A 95 -6.12 15.24 6.42
CA LEU A 95 -7.14 16.01 5.72
C LEU A 95 -6.83 17.51 5.79
N PHE A 96 -6.63 18.16 4.64
CA PHE A 96 -6.59 19.62 4.57
C PHE A 96 -7.97 20.22 4.83
N ARG A 97 -8.15 20.88 5.97
CA ARG A 97 -9.37 21.56 6.39
C ARG A 97 -9.17 23.07 6.26
N LEU A 98 -10.21 23.77 5.83
CA LEU A 98 -10.22 25.22 5.69
C LEU A 98 -11.63 25.77 5.98
N GLN A 99 -11.71 27.07 6.19
CA GLN A 99 -12.96 27.77 6.36
C GLN A 99 -13.10 28.89 5.35
N ASP A 100 -14.31 29.13 4.89
CA ASP A 100 -14.62 30.31 4.09
C ASP A 100 -14.72 31.57 4.97
N ARG A 101 -14.98 32.72 4.34
CA ARG A 101 -15.12 34.01 5.05
C ARG A 101 -16.29 34.06 6.03
N ARG A 102 -17.23 33.13 5.96
CA ARG A 102 -18.41 33.03 6.83
C ARG A 102 -18.21 31.99 7.94
N GLY A 103 -17.04 31.33 7.99
CA GLY A 103 -16.73 30.29 8.95
C GLY A 103 -17.34 28.93 8.59
N VAL A 104 -17.76 28.72 7.34
CA VAL A 104 -18.22 27.40 6.88
C VAL A 104 -17.01 26.51 6.58
N ASP A 105 -17.03 25.29 7.12
CA ASP A 105 -15.96 24.33 6.95
C ASP A 105 -15.98 23.67 5.56
N TYR A 106 -14.81 23.56 4.97
CA TYR A 106 -14.51 22.87 3.74
C TYR A 106 -13.29 21.97 3.91
N LEU A 107 -13.03 21.14 2.90
CA LEU A 107 -11.80 20.35 2.78
C LEU A 107 -11.30 20.41 1.33
N LEU A 108 -10.02 20.16 1.14
CA LEU A 108 -9.47 19.83 -0.17
C LEU A 108 -9.59 18.31 -0.36
N GLY A 109 -10.17 17.87 -1.47
CA GLY A 109 -10.54 16.49 -1.73
C GLY A 109 -9.37 15.51 -1.69
N PRO A 110 -9.28 14.60 -0.69
CA PRO A 110 -8.30 13.51 -0.69
C PRO A 110 -8.70 12.36 -1.61
N THR A 111 -10.00 12.21 -1.86
CA THR A 111 -10.71 11.26 -2.70
C THR A 111 -12.19 11.69 -2.76
N HIS A 112 -13.05 11.09 -3.58
CA HIS A 112 -14.36 11.67 -3.89
C HIS A 112 -15.54 10.67 -3.76
N GLU A 113 -15.44 9.60 -2.99
CA GLU A 113 -16.52 8.62 -2.80
C GLU A 113 -17.85 9.29 -2.49
N GLU A 114 -17.84 10.27 -1.55
CA GLU A 114 -19.02 10.99 -1.11
C GLU A 114 -19.66 11.79 -2.24
N MET A 115 -18.85 12.49 -3.03
CA MET A 115 -19.37 13.36 -4.10
C MET A 115 -19.99 12.57 -5.23
N PHE A 116 -19.34 11.45 -5.63
CA PHE A 116 -19.89 10.55 -6.63
C PHE A 116 -21.19 9.90 -6.15
N THR A 117 -21.25 9.47 -4.88
CA THR A 117 -22.45 8.88 -4.29
C THR A 117 -23.62 9.88 -4.29
N LEU A 118 -23.39 11.12 -3.89
CA LEU A 118 -24.45 12.16 -3.87
C LEU A 118 -24.93 12.51 -5.28
N MET A 119 -24.02 12.61 -6.25
CA MET A 119 -24.42 12.89 -7.64
C MET A 119 -25.28 11.78 -8.23
N VAL A 120 -24.92 10.52 -7.97
CA VAL A 120 -25.73 9.38 -8.44
C VAL A 120 -27.08 9.36 -7.74
N LYS A 121 -27.15 9.64 -6.43
CA LYS A 121 -28.40 9.76 -5.66
C LYS A 121 -29.35 10.79 -6.26
N ASP A 122 -28.82 11.93 -6.69
CA ASP A 122 -29.63 13.02 -7.25
C ASP A 122 -30.18 12.73 -8.64
N LEU A 123 -29.47 11.89 -9.43
CA LEU A 123 -29.75 11.70 -10.85
C LEU A 123 -30.42 10.35 -11.17
N TYR A 124 -30.26 9.34 -10.33
CA TYR A 124 -30.68 7.96 -10.62
C TYR A 124 -31.56 7.37 -9.53
N SER A 125 -32.65 6.71 -9.92
CA SER A 125 -33.61 6.14 -8.97
C SER A 125 -34.10 4.73 -9.34
N SER A 126 -33.63 4.16 -10.44
CA SER A 126 -34.09 2.87 -10.97
C SER A 126 -32.95 1.89 -11.15
N TYR A 127 -33.22 0.60 -10.88
CA TYR A 127 -32.28 -0.49 -11.19
C TYR A 127 -31.86 -0.55 -12.67
N LYS A 128 -32.70 0.01 -13.58
CA LYS A 128 -32.41 0.05 -15.02
C LYS A 128 -31.25 0.97 -15.37
N ASP A 129 -30.90 1.87 -14.48
CA ASP A 129 -29.79 2.81 -14.64
C ASP A 129 -28.45 2.18 -14.24
N LEU A 130 -28.47 0.96 -13.66
CA LEU A 130 -27.30 0.23 -13.19
C LEU A 130 -26.99 -0.99 -14.09
N PRO A 131 -25.71 -1.42 -14.22
CA PRO A 131 -24.53 -0.85 -13.58
C PRO A 131 -24.13 0.50 -14.19
N LEU A 132 -23.71 1.43 -13.35
CA LEU A 132 -23.13 2.71 -13.74
C LEU A 132 -21.65 2.77 -13.33
N VAL A 133 -20.79 3.16 -14.26
CA VAL A 133 -19.36 3.37 -13.97
C VAL A 133 -18.95 4.74 -14.48
N ILE A 134 -18.50 5.59 -13.54
CA ILE A 134 -18.03 6.93 -13.82
C ILE A 134 -16.67 7.18 -13.17
N TYR A 135 -15.82 8.00 -13.78
CA TYR A 135 -14.48 8.30 -13.28
C TYR A 135 -14.11 9.76 -13.53
N GLN A 136 -13.08 10.21 -12.85
CA GLN A 136 -12.43 11.50 -13.13
C GLN A 136 -10.91 11.35 -13.11
N ILE A 137 -10.23 12.33 -13.71
CA ILE A 137 -8.79 12.57 -13.51
C ILE A 137 -8.69 13.95 -12.85
N GLN A 138 -8.29 13.99 -11.58
CA GLN A 138 -8.39 15.18 -10.75
C GLN A 138 -7.26 15.25 -9.73
N THR A 139 -6.85 16.47 -9.40
CA THR A 139 -5.92 16.75 -8.30
C THR A 139 -6.52 16.32 -6.96
N LYS A 140 -5.69 15.66 -6.16
CA LYS A 140 -5.99 15.23 -4.79
C LYS A 140 -5.03 15.90 -3.82
N TYR A 141 -5.48 16.08 -2.59
CA TYR A 141 -4.75 16.75 -1.53
C TYR A 141 -4.74 15.89 -0.28
N ARG A 142 -3.53 15.62 0.25
CA ARG A 142 -3.35 14.92 1.53
C ARG A 142 -2.28 15.63 2.32
N ASP A 143 -2.56 16.03 3.55
CA ASP A 143 -1.57 16.69 4.42
C ASP A 143 -0.57 15.66 4.95
N GLU A 144 0.22 15.16 4.02
CA GLU A 144 1.23 14.15 4.30
C GLU A 144 2.28 14.74 5.25
N ALA A 145 2.43 14.13 6.42
CA ALA A 145 3.34 14.60 7.47
C ALA A 145 4.81 14.59 7.01
N ARG A 146 5.20 13.60 6.18
CA ARG A 146 6.57 13.41 5.70
C ARG A 146 6.60 13.14 4.20
N PRO A 147 6.33 14.16 3.37
CA PRO A 147 6.45 14.00 1.92
C PRO A 147 7.90 13.69 1.57
N ARG A 148 8.11 12.71 0.67
CA ARG A 148 9.42 12.19 0.32
C ARG A 148 9.43 11.58 -1.07
N ALA A 149 10.62 11.27 -1.58
CA ALA A 149 10.80 10.61 -2.88
C ALA A 149 10.16 11.38 -4.06
N GLY A 150 10.30 12.71 -4.04
CA GLY A 150 9.80 13.55 -5.13
C GLY A 150 8.28 13.45 -5.30
N ILE A 151 7.84 13.16 -6.53
CA ILE A 151 6.42 13.03 -6.88
C ILE A 151 5.82 11.66 -6.52
N LEU A 152 6.58 10.73 -5.94
CA LEU A 152 6.04 9.44 -5.48
C LEU A 152 5.11 9.62 -4.27
N ARG A 153 5.47 10.52 -3.34
CA ARG A 153 4.67 10.80 -2.15
C ARG A 153 4.62 12.28 -1.83
N GLY A 154 3.65 12.94 -2.43
CA GLY A 154 3.40 14.38 -2.30
C GLY A 154 2.13 14.71 -1.51
N ARG A 155 1.94 16.01 -1.27
CA ARG A 155 0.73 16.59 -0.67
C ARG A 155 -0.33 16.94 -1.69
N GLU A 156 0.12 17.22 -2.91
CA GLU A 156 -0.71 17.49 -4.09
C GLU A 156 -0.27 16.56 -5.21
N PHE A 157 -1.21 15.80 -5.77
CA PHE A 157 -0.95 14.83 -6.82
C PHE A 157 -2.21 14.58 -7.65
N VAL A 158 -2.05 14.08 -8.86
CA VAL A 158 -3.20 13.76 -9.72
C VAL A 158 -3.49 12.26 -9.67
N MET A 159 -4.77 11.96 -9.52
CA MET A 159 -5.31 10.61 -9.50
C MET A 159 -6.44 10.48 -10.52
N LYS A 160 -6.45 9.38 -11.25
CA LYS A 160 -7.68 8.86 -11.85
C LYS A 160 -8.42 8.10 -10.75
N ASP A 161 -9.56 8.57 -10.34
CA ASP A 161 -10.45 7.86 -9.43
C ASP A 161 -11.79 7.58 -10.12
N GLY A 162 -12.21 6.32 -10.07
CA GLY A 162 -13.45 5.84 -10.65
C GLY A 162 -14.29 5.08 -9.64
N TYR A 163 -15.59 5.04 -9.89
CA TYR A 163 -16.55 4.41 -8.99
C TYR A 163 -17.57 3.64 -9.79
N SER A 164 -17.87 2.43 -9.35
CA SER A 164 -19.01 1.66 -9.85
C SER A 164 -20.16 1.69 -8.89
N PHE A 165 -21.35 1.65 -9.44
CA PHE A 165 -22.63 1.57 -8.74
C PHE A 165 -23.39 0.39 -9.31
N ASP A 166 -23.64 -0.60 -8.45
CA ASP A 166 -24.19 -1.90 -8.85
C ASP A 166 -25.37 -2.26 -7.94
N LEU A 167 -26.32 -3.02 -8.47
CA LEU A 167 -27.51 -3.39 -7.73
C LEU A 167 -27.22 -4.38 -6.59
N ASN A 168 -26.20 -5.23 -6.77
CA ASN A 168 -25.85 -6.30 -5.84
C ASN A 168 -24.37 -6.68 -5.94
N GLU A 169 -23.93 -7.62 -5.10
CA GLU A 169 -22.55 -8.10 -5.06
C GLU A 169 -22.09 -8.77 -6.36
N GLU A 170 -22.98 -9.45 -7.08
CA GLU A 170 -22.65 -10.07 -8.39
C GLU A 170 -22.34 -8.99 -9.44
N GLY A 171 -23.12 -7.90 -9.46
CA GLY A 171 -22.85 -6.74 -10.31
C GLY A 171 -21.51 -6.09 -9.95
N LEU A 172 -21.27 -5.89 -8.65
CA LEU A 172 -20.02 -5.33 -8.15
C LEU A 172 -18.80 -6.17 -8.56
N GLU A 173 -18.86 -7.51 -8.48
CA GLU A 173 -17.75 -8.36 -8.91
C GLU A 173 -17.47 -8.20 -10.43
N LYS A 174 -18.52 -8.08 -11.26
CA LYS A 174 -18.36 -7.83 -12.69
C LYS A 174 -17.72 -6.48 -12.99
N SER A 175 -18.14 -5.43 -12.29
CA SER A 175 -17.57 -4.09 -12.39
C SER A 175 -16.12 -4.06 -11.91
N TYR A 176 -15.81 -4.78 -10.83
CA TYR A 176 -14.47 -4.93 -10.29
C TYR A 176 -13.53 -5.61 -11.29
N GLU A 177 -13.92 -6.77 -11.84
CA GLU A 177 -13.08 -7.47 -12.81
C GLU A 177 -12.89 -6.65 -14.10
N LYS A 178 -13.90 -5.93 -14.54
CA LYS A 178 -13.79 -5.02 -15.68
C LYS A 178 -12.76 -3.92 -15.46
N HIS A 179 -12.71 -3.32 -14.26
CA HIS A 179 -11.68 -2.35 -13.89
C HIS A 179 -10.30 -2.99 -13.79
N ARG A 180 -10.24 -4.19 -13.20
CA ARG A 180 -8.99 -4.95 -13.12
C ARG A 180 -8.37 -5.17 -14.49
N GLN A 181 -9.16 -5.60 -15.47
CA GLN A 181 -8.70 -5.80 -16.84
C GLN A 181 -8.27 -4.49 -17.52
N ALA A 182 -9.01 -3.40 -17.31
CA ALA A 182 -8.63 -2.08 -17.82
C ALA A 182 -7.29 -1.60 -17.24
N TYR A 183 -7.04 -1.84 -15.93
CA TYR A 183 -5.78 -1.48 -15.28
C TYR A 183 -4.59 -2.29 -15.80
N ILE A 184 -4.76 -3.59 -15.99
CA ILE A 184 -3.73 -4.45 -16.60
C ILE A 184 -3.31 -3.91 -17.97
N LYS A 185 -4.28 -3.54 -18.82
CA LYS A 185 -4.00 -2.94 -20.13
C LYS A 185 -3.32 -1.58 -20.02
N THR A 186 -3.80 -0.74 -19.12
CA THR A 186 -3.21 0.59 -18.85
C THR A 186 -1.74 0.47 -18.50
N PHE A 187 -1.39 -0.34 -17.50
CA PHE A 187 -0.01 -0.48 -17.04
C PHE A 187 0.90 -1.12 -18.09
N ALA A 188 0.39 -2.09 -18.84
CA ALA A 188 1.13 -2.67 -19.96
C ALA A 188 1.44 -1.62 -21.05
N ARG A 189 0.48 -0.77 -21.42
CA ARG A 189 0.69 0.33 -22.38
C ARG A 189 1.65 1.40 -21.88
N LEU A 190 1.68 1.64 -20.57
CA LEU A 190 2.63 2.54 -19.91
C LEU A 190 4.05 1.96 -19.84
N GLY A 191 4.25 0.69 -20.22
CA GLY A 191 5.54 0.02 -20.14
C GLY A 191 5.96 -0.33 -18.72
N LEU A 192 4.99 -0.44 -17.78
CA LEU A 192 5.23 -0.81 -16.39
C LEU A 192 5.13 -2.31 -16.19
N ASN A 193 6.15 -2.89 -15.57
CA ASN A 193 6.04 -4.20 -14.95
C ASN A 193 5.30 -4.04 -13.62
N PHE A 194 4.37 -4.92 -13.32
CA PHE A 194 3.63 -4.85 -12.05
C PHE A 194 3.29 -6.24 -11.53
N VAL A 195 3.02 -6.29 -10.24
CA VAL A 195 2.45 -7.44 -9.53
C VAL A 195 1.14 -7.00 -8.92
N SER A 196 0.08 -7.78 -9.13
CA SER A 196 -1.18 -7.60 -8.44
C SER A 196 -1.13 -8.34 -7.11
N VAL A 197 -1.42 -7.65 -6.02
CA VAL A 197 -1.35 -8.19 -4.66
C VAL A 197 -2.67 -8.00 -3.93
N SER A 198 -3.07 -9.02 -3.17
CA SER A 198 -4.19 -8.86 -2.23
C SER A 198 -3.81 -7.85 -1.15
N ALA A 199 -4.73 -6.96 -0.82
CA ALA A 199 -4.51 -5.88 0.14
C ALA A 199 -5.65 -5.79 1.16
N MET A 200 -5.41 -5.08 2.26
CA MET A 200 -6.45 -4.75 3.24
C MET A 200 -7.13 -3.43 2.85
N SER A 201 -8.46 -3.41 2.93
CA SER A 201 -9.24 -2.21 2.54
C SER A 201 -9.11 -1.04 3.52
N GLY A 202 -8.62 -1.26 4.75
CA GLY A 202 -8.37 -0.23 5.74
C GLY A 202 -9.57 0.70 6.00
N ALA A 203 -9.32 2.00 6.13
CA ALA A 203 -10.34 3.02 6.36
C ALA A 203 -11.33 3.19 5.19
N MET A 204 -10.99 2.74 3.99
CA MET A 204 -11.92 2.72 2.85
C MET A 204 -13.10 1.80 3.11
N GLY A 205 -12.87 0.70 3.81
CA GLY A 205 -13.86 -0.35 4.08
C GLY A 205 -14.08 -1.26 2.88
N GLY A 206 -14.96 -2.25 3.04
CA GLY A 206 -15.26 -3.22 2.01
C GLY A 206 -14.64 -4.59 2.28
N SER A 207 -14.99 -5.57 1.41
CA SER A 207 -14.67 -6.99 1.63
C SER A 207 -13.43 -7.46 0.86
N LYS A 208 -13.00 -6.73 -0.17
CA LYS A 208 -11.91 -7.13 -1.07
C LYS A 208 -11.18 -5.90 -1.58
N SER A 209 -9.87 -5.95 -1.59
CA SER A 209 -9.06 -4.96 -2.30
C SER A 209 -7.80 -5.59 -2.91
N GLU A 210 -7.32 -4.97 -3.98
CA GLU A 210 -6.17 -5.43 -4.74
C GLU A 210 -5.33 -4.22 -5.18
N GLU A 211 -4.05 -4.27 -4.89
CA GLU A 211 -3.08 -3.26 -5.30
C GLU A 211 -2.26 -3.73 -6.49
N PHE A 212 -1.93 -2.80 -7.36
CA PHE A 212 -0.98 -2.98 -8.45
C PHE A 212 0.33 -2.32 -8.04
N LEU A 213 1.34 -3.15 -7.77
CA LEU A 213 2.65 -2.70 -7.32
C LEU A 213 3.67 -2.80 -8.44
N ALA A 214 4.31 -1.71 -8.77
CA ALA A 214 5.49 -1.70 -9.65
C ALA A 214 6.72 -2.12 -8.82
N PRO A 215 7.34 -3.29 -9.08
CA PRO A 215 8.53 -3.73 -8.35
C PRO A 215 9.64 -2.68 -8.42
N SER A 216 10.16 -2.27 -7.25
CA SER A 216 11.23 -1.30 -7.11
C SER A 216 11.85 -1.41 -5.72
N GLU A 217 13.17 -1.36 -5.62
CA GLU A 217 13.87 -1.30 -4.33
C GLU A 217 13.57 -0.02 -3.53
N TYR A 218 13.14 1.04 -4.21
CA TYR A 218 12.70 2.30 -3.62
C TYR A 218 11.21 2.33 -3.27
N GLY A 219 10.48 1.23 -3.53
CA GLY A 219 9.07 1.10 -3.18
C GLY A 219 8.82 1.22 -1.68
N GLU A 220 7.72 1.84 -1.29
CA GLU A 220 7.34 2.00 0.12
C GLU A 220 6.56 0.79 0.65
N ASP A 221 5.90 0.06 -0.23
CA ASP A 221 5.06 -1.08 0.13
C ASP A 221 5.87 -2.37 0.08
N THR A 222 5.76 -3.14 1.15
CA THR A 222 6.37 -4.46 1.25
C THR A 222 5.31 -5.51 0.96
N TYR A 223 5.60 -6.37 0.01
CA TYR A 223 4.72 -7.48 -0.34
C TYR A 223 5.49 -8.79 -0.38
N ILE A 224 4.76 -9.87 -0.26
CA ILE A 224 5.30 -11.20 -0.50
C ILE A 224 4.81 -11.73 -1.84
N LYS A 225 5.63 -12.55 -2.47
CA LYS A 225 5.25 -13.33 -3.64
C LYS A 225 5.77 -14.75 -3.50
N CYS A 226 5.01 -15.71 -4.03
CA CYS A 226 5.46 -17.08 -4.10
C CYS A 226 6.53 -17.26 -5.18
N SER A 227 7.52 -18.11 -4.93
CA SER A 227 8.55 -18.47 -5.91
C SER A 227 8.04 -19.41 -7.02
N SER A 228 6.84 -20.01 -6.86
CA SER A 228 6.38 -21.12 -7.70
C SER A 228 4.94 -20.97 -8.23
N CYS A 229 4.10 -20.14 -7.61
CA CYS A 229 2.76 -19.86 -8.10
C CYS A 229 2.51 -18.34 -8.19
N ASN A 230 1.32 -17.93 -8.60
CA ASN A 230 0.97 -16.52 -8.78
C ASN A 230 0.53 -15.82 -7.48
N TYR A 231 0.64 -16.48 -6.32
CA TYR A 231 0.27 -15.87 -5.04
C TYR A 231 1.16 -14.68 -4.74
N ALA A 232 0.53 -13.54 -4.49
CA ALA A 232 1.17 -12.33 -4.00
C ALA A 232 0.19 -11.55 -3.10
N ALA A 233 0.69 -10.99 -2.01
CA ALA A 233 -0.10 -10.22 -1.06
C ALA A 233 0.76 -9.18 -0.34
N ASN A 234 0.17 -8.05 0.03
CA ASN A 234 0.80 -7.15 0.98
C ASN A 234 1.01 -7.87 2.32
N VAL A 235 2.06 -7.51 3.03
CA VAL A 235 2.45 -8.21 4.27
C VAL A 235 1.27 -8.31 5.25
N GLU A 236 0.49 -7.24 5.39
CA GLU A 236 -0.69 -7.20 6.26
C GLU A 236 -1.85 -8.09 5.81
N ALA A 237 -1.94 -8.41 4.52
CA ALA A 237 -3.00 -9.24 3.94
C ALA A 237 -2.64 -10.72 3.81
N VAL A 238 -1.42 -11.09 4.16
CA VAL A 238 -0.98 -12.50 4.11
C VAL A 238 -1.72 -13.33 5.13
N LEU A 239 -2.30 -14.44 4.68
CA LEU A 239 -2.80 -15.48 5.56
C LEU A 239 -1.69 -16.50 5.81
N THR A 240 -1.41 -16.77 7.08
CA THR A 240 -0.41 -17.75 7.48
C THR A 240 -0.90 -19.17 7.16
N LYS A 241 -0.08 -19.98 6.50
CA LYS A 241 -0.38 -21.40 6.32
C LYS A 241 -0.46 -22.08 7.70
N VAL A 242 -1.63 -22.60 8.04
CA VAL A 242 -1.85 -23.32 9.28
C VAL A 242 -1.24 -24.71 9.17
N PRO A 243 -0.27 -25.10 10.03
CA PRO A 243 0.27 -26.46 10.04
C PRO A 243 -0.79 -27.49 10.45
N SER A 244 -0.56 -28.75 10.13
CA SER A 244 -1.38 -29.85 10.65
C SER A 244 -1.13 -30.07 12.14
N ASP A 245 -2.13 -30.61 12.85
CA ASP A 245 -1.98 -31.03 14.23
C ASP A 245 -0.84 -32.04 14.39
N ILE A 246 -0.13 -31.97 15.52
CA ILE A 246 1.02 -32.79 15.83
C ILE A 246 0.63 -33.83 16.90
N ASP A 247 1.04 -35.09 16.73
CA ASP A 247 0.90 -36.10 17.78
C ASP A 247 1.85 -35.78 18.95
N PHE A 248 1.26 -35.70 20.14
CA PHE A 248 1.97 -35.34 21.36
C PHE A 248 1.89 -36.44 22.44
N THR A 249 1.45 -37.63 22.09
CA THR A 249 1.29 -38.77 23.06
C THR A 249 2.58 -39.11 23.77
N ASN A 250 3.72 -38.92 23.11
CA ASN A 250 5.05 -39.23 23.68
C ASN A 250 5.76 -38.00 24.26
N ILE A 251 5.13 -36.82 24.27
CA ILE A 251 5.73 -35.62 24.87
C ILE A 251 5.54 -35.66 26.38
N LYS A 252 6.62 -35.50 27.14
CA LYS A 252 6.63 -35.42 28.61
C LYS A 252 5.63 -34.37 29.10
N GLN A 253 5.22 -34.52 30.37
CA GLN A 253 4.44 -33.48 31.04
C GLN A 253 5.29 -32.20 31.17
N PHE A 254 4.65 -31.06 31.10
CA PHE A 254 5.35 -29.78 31.29
C PHE A 254 5.96 -29.72 32.71
N HIS A 255 7.07 -29.02 32.81
CA HIS A 255 7.75 -28.77 34.09
C HIS A 255 8.31 -27.34 34.13
N VAL A 256 8.48 -26.79 35.33
CA VAL A 256 9.01 -25.44 35.57
C VAL A 256 10.45 -25.52 36.02
N GLU A 257 11.32 -24.76 35.41
CA GLU A 257 12.75 -24.78 35.64
C GLU A 257 13.31 -23.38 35.96
N ASP A 258 14.34 -23.37 36.80
CA ASP A 258 15.14 -22.16 37.04
C ASP A 258 16.02 -21.87 35.83
N THR A 259 15.87 -20.68 35.28
CA THR A 259 16.61 -20.21 34.11
C THR A 259 17.14 -18.80 34.38
N PRO A 260 18.11 -18.68 35.30
CA PRO A 260 18.69 -17.39 35.67
C PRO A 260 19.47 -16.80 34.49
N ASN A 261 19.47 -15.48 34.39
CA ASN A 261 20.23 -14.73 33.38
C ASN A 261 19.82 -15.05 31.92
N THR A 262 18.54 -15.29 31.68
CA THR A 262 17.97 -15.51 30.34
C THR A 262 17.01 -14.37 29.94
N PRO A 263 17.51 -13.14 29.73
CA PRO A 263 16.66 -11.99 29.40
C PRO A 263 16.17 -12.00 27.95
N THR A 264 16.78 -12.82 27.09
CA THR A 264 16.42 -12.94 25.67
C THR A 264 16.12 -14.38 25.28
N ILE A 265 15.46 -14.55 24.14
CA ILE A 265 15.15 -15.87 23.57
C ILE A 265 16.43 -16.65 23.23
N GLU A 266 17.45 -15.96 22.72
CA GLU A 266 18.73 -16.56 22.37
C GLU A 266 19.39 -17.17 23.62
N THR A 267 19.48 -16.41 24.72
CA THR A 267 20.05 -16.91 25.98
C THR A 267 19.24 -18.02 26.60
N LEU A 268 17.90 -17.99 26.45
CA LEU A 268 17.02 -19.07 26.89
C LEU A 268 17.25 -20.37 26.08
N VAL A 269 17.35 -20.26 24.76
CA VAL A 269 17.63 -21.40 23.87
C VAL A 269 19.03 -21.97 24.14
N GLU A 270 20.03 -21.11 24.38
CA GLU A 270 21.38 -21.52 24.68
C GLU A 270 21.44 -22.36 25.97
N ILE A 271 20.91 -21.85 27.09
CA ILE A 271 20.86 -22.60 28.36
C ILE A 271 20.06 -23.92 28.24
N SER A 272 18.96 -23.90 27.47
CA SER A 272 18.12 -25.07 27.22
C SER A 272 18.87 -26.19 26.46
N ASN A 273 19.80 -25.84 25.61
CA ASN A 273 20.62 -26.77 24.86
C ASN A 273 21.90 -27.20 25.59
N GLN A 274 22.39 -26.40 26.55
CA GLN A 274 23.56 -26.73 27.36
C GLN A 274 23.21 -27.69 28.52
N ARG A 275 22.09 -27.46 29.21
CA ARG A 275 21.65 -28.29 30.34
C ARG A 275 21.08 -29.63 29.87
N ASN A 276 21.68 -30.75 30.32
CA ASN A 276 21.29 -32.08 29.89
C ASN A 276 19.85 -32.48 30.28
N ASP A 277 19.34 -31.94 31.39
CA ASP A 277 17.99 -32.16 31.90
C ASP A 277 16.90 -31.40 31.11
N LEU A 278 17.29 -30.38 30.31
CA LEU A 278 16.38 -29.56 29.53
C LEU A 278 16.38 -29.89 28.04
N LYS A 279 17.36 -30.69 27.58
CA LYS A 279 17.48 -31.01 26.13
C LYS A 279 16.25 -31.76 25.63
N ARG A 280 15.87 -31.46 24.41
CA ARG A 280 14.92 -32.28 23.64
C ARG A 280 15.59 -33.61 23.28
N GLU A 281 14.77 -34.63 23.12
CA GLU A 281 15.22 -35.97 22.77
C GLU A 281 15.45 -36.15 21.27
N ASP A 282 14.72 -35.38 20.46
CA ASP A 282 14.67 -35.48 19.00
C ASP A 282 15.63 -34.52 18.29
N ARG A 283 15.86 -33.32 18.83
CA ARG A 283 16.71 -32.26 18.25
C ARG A 283 17.06 -31.21 19.30
N GLN A 284 17.86 -30.23 18.92
CA GLN A 284 18.08 -29.03 19.74
C GLN A 284 16.85 -28.10 19.73
N TRP A 285 16.64 -27.38 20.82
CA TRP A 285 15.71 -26.30 20.91
C TRP A 285 16.14 -25.15 19.97
N GLN A 286 15.18 -24.54 19.30
CA GLN A 286 15.36 -23.38 18.44
C GLN A 286 14.52 -22.21 18.95
N ALA A 287 14.80 -20.99 18.50
CA ALA A 287 13.99 -19.82 18.84
C ALA A 287 12.50 -20.02 18.47
N ALA A 288 12.24 -20.67 17.35
CA ALA A 288 10.89 -21.03 16.91
C ALA A 288 10.14 -22.00 17.84
N ASP A 289 10.83 -22.67 18.77
CA ASP A 289 10.22 -23.54 19.79
C ASP A 289 9.87 -22.80 21.08
N THR A 290 10.20 -21.52 21.17
CA THR A 290 9.80 -20.68 22.30
C THR A 290 8.50 -19.95 21.98
N LEU A 291 7.64 -19.79 22.98
CA LEU A 291 6.37 -19.06 22.87
C LEU A 291 6.52 -17.70 23.53
N LYS A 292 6.55 -16.66 22.71
CA LYS A 292 6.65 -15.27 23.13
C LYS A 292 5.26 -14.71 23.34
N ASN A 293 4.95 -14.24 24.54
CA ASN A 293 3.66 -13.65 24.88
C ASN A 293 3.80 -12.14 24.97
N VAL A 294 3.27 -11.43 23.96
CA VAL A 294 3.36 -9.97 23.84
C VAL A 294 2.07 -9.36 24.38
N VAL A 295 2.22 -8.43 25.33
CA VAL A 295 1.09 -7.74 25.94
C VAL A 295 0.84 -6.40 25.26
N LEU A 296 -0.42 -6.15 24.92
CA LEU A 296 -0.88 -5.00 24.16
C LEU A 296 -2.06 -4.35 24.87
N MET A 297 -2.21 -3.04 24.67
CA MET A 297 -3.42 -2.31 25.00
C MET A 297 -4.19 -2.03 23.73
N VAL A 298 -5.42 -2.54 23.64
CA VAL A 298 -6.33 -2.32 22.52
C VAL A 298 -7.32 -1.24 22.94
N THR A 299 -7.46 -0.20 22.12
CA THR A 299 -8.43 0.89 22.33
C THR A 299 -9.53 0.75 21.28
N SER A 300 -10.76 0.51 21.73
CA SER A 300 -11.91 0.47 20.85
C SER A 300 -12.25 1.86 20.27
N PRO A 301 -13.04 1.96 19.19
CA PRO A 301 -13.48 3.25 18.64
C PRO A 301 -14.24 4.12 19.66
N GLU A 302 -14.86 3.51 20.67
CA GLU A 302 -15.54 4.19 21.76
C GLU A 302 -14.60 4.66 22.88
N GLY A 303 -13.28 4.43 22.72
CA GLY A 303 -12.25 4.83 23.69
C GLY A 303 -12.06 3.88 24.87
N LYS A 304 -12.62 2.67 24.82
CA LYS A 304 -12.42 1.65 25.87
C LYS A 304 -11.08 0.96 25.69
N ASN A 305 -10.27 0.94 26.75
CA ASN A 305 -8.97 0.29 26.79
C ASN A 305 -9.08 -1.11 27.41
N GLU A 306 -8.64 -2.13 26.67
CA GLU A 306 -8.63 -3.52 27.14
C GLU A 306 -7.28 -4.18 26.85
N PRO A 307 -6.72 -4.97 27.81
CA PRO A 307 -5.50 -5.72 27.58
C PRO A 307 -5.77 -6.90 26.65
N LEU A 308 -4.81 -7.15 25.76
CA LEU A 308 -4.76 -8.30 24.89
C LEU A 308 -3.36 -8.92 24.97
N VAL A 309 -3.28 -10.23 25.11
CA VAL A 309 -1.99 -10.93 24.97
C VAL A 309 -2.00 -11.76 23.68
N ILE A 310 -0.90 -11.69 22.95
CA ILE A 310 -0.70 -12.45 21.72
C ILE A 310 0.48 -13.39 21.91
N GLY A 311 0.24 -14.70 21.72
CA GLY A 311 1.29 -15.72 21.66
C GLY A 311 1.80 -15.89 20.24
N ILE A 312 3.11 -15.71 20.04
CA ILE A 312 3.78 -15.90 18.74
C ILE A 312 5.02 -16.79 18.91
N PRO A 313 5.48 -17.50 17.85
CA PRO A 313 6.79 -18.17 17.89
C PRO A 313 7.91 -17.17 18.19
N GLY A 314 8.84 -17.57 19.05
CA GLY A 314 9.86 -16.66 19.57
C GLY A 314 10.92 -16.22 18.56
N ASP A 315 11.00 -16.87 17.42
CA ASP A 315 11.82 -16.41 16.29
C ASP A 315 11.21 -15.23 15.54
N ARG A 316 10.00 -14.76 15.93
CA ARG A 316 9.26 -13.71 15.24
C ARG A 316 8.96 -12.52 16.13
N GLU A 317 8.80 -11.34 15.50
CA GLU A 317 8.29 -10.14 16.14
C GLU A 317 6.81 -9.92 15.77
N VAL A 318 6.13 -9.08 16.56
CA VAL A 318 4.78 -8.62 16.20
C VAL A 318 4.93 -7.55 15.11
N ASP A 319 4.28 -7.80 13.98
CA ASP A 319 4.10 -6.79 12.93
C ASP A 319 2.87 -5.94 13.27
N ILE A 320 3.12 -4.69 13.64
CA ILE A 320 2.07 -3.76 14.07
C ILE A 320 1.03 -3.53 12.96
N LYS A 321 1.43 -3.47 11.70
CA LYS A 321 0.49 -3.27 10.58
C LYS A 321 -0.45 -4.47 10.41
N ARG A 322 0.09 -5.71 10.48
CA ARG A 322 -0.72 -6.93 10.45
C ARG A 322 -1.69 -6.98 11.62
N LEU A 323 -1.21 -6.61 12.79
CA LEU A 323 -2.00 -6.58 14.02
C LEU A 323 -3.13 -5.55 13.94
N GLU A 324 -2.83 -4.30 13.53
CA GLU A 324 -3.83 -3.25 13.34
C GLU A 324 -4.87 -3.65 12.28
N ALA A 325 -4.43 -4.25 11.17
CA ALA A 325 -5.33 -4.79 10.16
C ALA A 325 -6.30 -5.84 10.73
N SER A 326 -5.79 -6.74 11.58
CA SER A 326 -6.57 -7.81 12.21
C SER A 326 -7.53 -7.31 13.30
N LEU A 327 -7.26 -6.15 13.91
CA LEU A 327 -8.06 -5.57 15.01
C LEU A 327 -8.88 -4.35 14.58
N ALA A 328 -8.79 -3.93 13.31
CA ALA A 328 -9.54 -2.78 12.82
C ALA A 328 -11.05 -2.87 13.17
N PRO A 329 -11.71 -1.78 13.58
CA PRO A 329 -11.22 -0.40 13.62
C PRO A 329 -10.56 0.03 14.96
N SER A 330 -10.22 -0.90 15.84
CA SER A 330 -9.52 -0.61 17.10
C SER A 330 -8.05 -0.24 16.85
N THR A 331 -7.47 0.58 17.73
CA THR A 331 -6.04 0.90 17.73
C THR A 331 -5.30 0.11 18.79
N VAL A 332 -3.98 -0.08 18.61
CA VAL A 332 -3.17 -0.84 19.54
C VAL A 332 -1.90 -0.10 19.93
N ARG A 333 -1.44 -0.33 21.16
CA ARG A 333 -0.10 0.03 21.63
C ARG A 333 0.49 -1.10 22.47
N VAL A 334 1.79 -1.18 22.51
CA VAL A 334 2.50 -2.10 23.42
C VAL A 334 2.32 -1.60 24.86
N PHE A 335 2.25 -2.52 25.85
CA PHE A 335 2.27 -2.17 27.26
C PHE A 335 3.55 -1.41 27.62
N GLU A 336 3.38 -0.34 28.40
CA GLU A 336 4.44 0.39 29.05
C GLU A 336 4.62 -0.10 30.49
N ASP A 337 5.69 0.30 31.16
CA ASP A 337 6.00 -0.15 32.53
C ASP A 337 4.92 0.28 33.54
N GLU A 338 4.25 1.41 33.30
CA GLU A 338 3.16 1.93 34.11
C GLU A 338 1.85 1.11 33.98
N ASP A 339 1.72 0.28 32.95
CA ASP A 339 0.52 -0.56 32.77
C ASP A 339 0.57 -1.83 33.63
N PHE A 340 1.76 -2.45 33.80
CA PHE A 340 1.92 -3.74 34.48
C PHE A 340 1.38 -3.77 35.91
N PRO A 341 1.51 -2.73 36.75
CA PRO A 341 0.97 -2.74 38.11
C PRO A 341 -0.55 -2.94 38.18
N LYS A 342 -1.28 -2.62 37.12
CA LYS A 342 -2.73 -2.82 37.03
C LYS A 342 -3.10 -4.29 36.76
N TYR A 343 -2.13 -5.11 36.34
CA TYR A 343 -2.31 -6.50 35.92
C TYR A 343 -1.29 -7.40 36.62
N PRO A 344 -1.42 -7.64 37.92
CA PRO A 344 -0.39 -8.31 38.74
C PRO A 344 -0.16 -9.79 38.39
N ASP A 345 -1.07 -10.41 37.63
CA ASP A 345 -0.89 -11.75 37.11
C ASP A 345 0.10 -11.81 35.91
N LEU A 346 0.50 -10.66 35.36
CA LEU A 346 1.45 -10.57 34.27
C LEU A 346 2.87 -10.24 34.79
N VAL A 347 3.74 -11.22 34.85
CA VAL A 347 5.14 -11.00 35.27
C VAL A 347 5.97 -10.63 34.05
N LYS A 348 6.35 -9.34 33.95
CA LYS A 348 7.13 -8.83 32.81
C LYS A 348 8.38 -9.68 32.54
N GLY A 349 8.57 -10.12 31.30
CA GLY A 349 9.66 -10.98 30.86
C GLY A 349 9.41 -12.48 31.09
N TYR A 350 8.38 -12.87 31.87
CA TYR A 350 8.11 -14.27 32.21
C TYR A 350 6.62 -14.63 32.04
N ILE A 351 5.91 -13.96 31.17
CA ILE A 351 4.48 -14.19 30.95
C ILE A 351 4.25 -15.54 30.28
N GLY A 352 3.49 -16.41 30.92
CA GLY A 352 3.10 -17.72 30.44
C GLY A 352 1.60 -17.83 30.21
N PRO A 353 1.15 -18.73 29.32
CA PRO A 353 -0.25 -18.84 28.92
C PRO A 353 -1.17 -19.41 30.01
N GLN A 354 -0.61 -19.96 31.09
CA GLN A 354 -1.40 -20.61 32.15
C GLN A 354 -2.32 -19.65 32.92
N VAL A 355 -2.01 -18.35 32.90
CA VAL A 355 -2.84 -17.30 33.56
C VAL A 355 -3.68 -16.52 32.55
N LEU A 356 -3.57 -16.83 31.24
CA LEU A 356 -4.20 -16.07 30.15
C LEU A 356 -5.46 -16.74 29.62
N GLY A 357 -6.32 -15.95 29.00
CA GLY A 357 -7.60 -16.37 28.43
C GLY A 357 -8.80 -15.84 29.23
N LEU A 358 -9.92 -15.66 28.54
CA LEU A 358 -11.18 -15.15 29.13
C LEU A 358 -11.70 -16.01 30.29
N ASN A 359 -11.40 -17.31 30.29
CA ASN A 359 -11.78 -18.27 31.33
C ASN A 359 -10.69 -18.49 32.38
N SER A 360 -9.58 -17.75 32.33
CA SER A 360 -8.46 -17.86 33.27
C SER A 360 -8.63 -16.92 34.47
N LYS A 361 -7.66 -16.99 35.41
CA LYS A 361 -7.60 -16.11 36.57
C LYS A 361 -7.51 -14.62 36.18
N SER A 362 -6.69 -14.29 35.18
CA SER A 362 -6.49 -12.89 34.74
C SER A 362 -7.69 -12.34 33.96
N LYS A 363 -8.46 -13.20 33.32
CA LYS A 363 -9.53 -12.84 32.35
C LYS A 363 -9.05 -11.95 31.20
N ILE A 364 -7.73 -11.97 30.92
CA ILE A 364 -7.15 -11.23 29.81
C ILE A 364 -7.26 -12.10 28.55
N LYS A 365 -7.87 -11.56 27.52
CA LYS A 365 -8.02 -12.25 26.22
C LYS A 365 -6.67 -12.68 25.69
N TYR A 366 -6.58 -13.93 25.27
CA TYR A 366 -5.35 -14.54 24.75
C TYR A 366 -5.56 -15.07 23.33
N LEU A 367 -4.87 -14.51 22.36
CA LEU A 367 -4.89 -14.97 20.97
C LEU A 367 -3.53 -15.54 20.60
N THR A 368 -3.50 -16.49 19.67
CA THR A 368 -2.25 -17.11 19.22
C THR A 368 -2.04 -16.98 17.71
N ASP A 369 -0.78 -16.94 17.28
CA ASP A 369 -0.43 -17.05 15.87
C ASP A 369 -0.98 -18.36 15.30
N PRO A 370 -1.46 -18.38 14.03
CA PRO A 370 -2.01 -19.59 13.40
C PRO A 370 -1.05 -20.78 13.32
N ARG A 371 0.27 -20.56 13.47
CA ARG A 371 1.27 -21.66 13.54
C ARG A 371 1.23 -22.45 14.84
N ILE A 372 0.56 -21.91 15.88
CA ILE A 372 0.40 -22.56 17.17
C ILE A 372 -0.82 -23.47 17.11
N VAL A 373 -0.59 -24.70 16.65
CA VAL A 373 -1.63 -25.72 16.47
C VAL A 373 -1.56 -26.77 17.54
N LYS A 374 -2.62 -27.58 17.68
CA LYS A 374 -2.67 -28.68 18.65
C LYS A 374 -1.46 -29.58 18.51
N GLY A 375 -0.81 -29.84 19.65
CA GLY A 375 0.38 -30.71 19.74
C GLY A 375 1.71 -29.95 19.56
N THR A 376 1.72 -28.67 19.23
CA THR A 376 2.97 -27.88 19.23
C THR A 376 3.54 -27.78 20.66
N ARG A 377 4.87 -27.97 20.78
CA ARG A 377 5.61 -28.07 22.06
C ARG A 377 6.46 -26.81 22.25
N TRP A 378 6.35 -26.17 23.41
CA TRP A 378 6.88 -24.84 23.66
C TRP A 378 7.72 -24.72 24.93
N ILE A 379 8.70 -23.78 24.91
CA ILE A 379 9.29 -23.17 26.10
C ILE A 379 8.67 -21.78 26.23
N THR A 380 8.22 -21.39 27.43
CA THR A 380 7.62 -20.06 27.66
C THR A 380 7.80 -19.61 29.11
N GLY A 381 7.43 -18.38 29.43
CA GLY A 381 7.41 -17.90 30.81
C GLY A 381 6.51 -18.75 31.73
N SER A 382 6.84 -18.77 33.00
CA SER A 382 6.08 -19.51 34.03
C SER A 382 5.23 -18.58 34.92
N ASN A 383 5.16 -17.26 34.61
CA ASN A 383 4.62 -16.22 35.48
C ASN A 383 5.36 -16.07 36.82
N ILE A 384 6.60 -16.56 36.88
CA ILE A 384 7.50 -16.43 38.03
C ILE A 384 8.83 -15.90 37.49
N SER A 385 9.34 -14.85 38.11
CA SER A 385 10.63 -14.25 37.72
C SER A 385 11.76 -15.27 37.79
N GLY A 386 12.60 -15.32 36.75
CA GLY A 386 13.74 -16.25 36.66
C GLY A 386 13.38 -17.69 36.31
N LYS A 387 12.11 -18.00 35.96
CA LYS A 387 11.66 -19.37 35.66
C LYS A 387 10.92 -19.45 34.32
N HIS A 388 11.15 -20.56 33.60
CA HIS A 388 10.42 -20.92 32.38
C HIS A 388 9.76 -22.28 32.48
N VAL A 389 8.73 -22.47 31.71
CA VAL A 389 8.02 -23.74 31.52
C VAL A 389 8.57 -24.43 30.28
N TYR A 390 8.90 -25.71 30.40
CA TYR A 390 9.34 -26.60 29.33
C TYR A 390 8.27 -27.62 29.00
N ASP A 391 8.28 -28.13 27.79
CA ASP A 391 7.39 -29.18 27.30
C ASP A 391 5.90 -28.84 27.37
N LEU A 392 5.61 -27.54 27.32
CA LEU A 392 4.23 -27.06 27.35
C LEU A 392 3.57 -27.28 25.98
N VAL A 393 2.49 -28.05 25.94
CA VAL A 393 1.83 -28.49 24.70
C VAL A 393 0.51 -27.77 24.51
N PHE A 394 0.36 -27.08 23.34
CA PHE A 394 -0.92 -26.48 22.99
C PHE A 394 -2.01 -27.52 22.76
N GLY A 395 -3.19 -27.27 23.31
CA GLY A 395 -4.34 -28.16 23.26
C GLY A 395 -4.36 -29.24 24.37
N ARG A 396 -3.21 -29.53 25.03
CA ARG A 396 -3.12 -30.37 26.22
C ARG A 396 -3.03 -29.54 27.50
N ASP A 397 -2.06 -28.63 27.57
CA ASP A 397 -1.68 -27.90 28.78
C ASP A 397 -2.20 -26.47 28.82
N PHE A 398 -2.44 -25.88 27.66
CA PHE A 398 -3.03 -24.55 27.52
C PHE A 398 -3.85 -24.43 26.24
N LYS A 399 -4.71 -23.40 26.19
CA LYS A 399 -5.55 -23.04 25.04
C LYS A 399 -5.53 -21.52 24.86
N SER A 400 -5.94 -21.07 23.68
CA SER A 400 -6.20 -19.65 23.40
C SER A 400 -7.70 -19.39 23.19
N ASP A 401 -8.11 -18.12 23.24
CA ASP A 401 -9.47 -17.68 22.93
C ASP A 401 -9.70 -17.55 21.41
N GLY A 402 -8.68 -17.82 20.59
CA GLY A 402 -8.72 -17.78 19.14
C GLY A 402 -7.34 -17.51 18.54
N THR A 403 -7.30 -17.30 17.23
CA THR A 403 -6.07 -17.01 16.47
C THR A 403 -6.07 -15.58 15.94
N ILE A 404 -4.89 -15.05 15.64
CA ILE A 404 -4.70 -13.72 15.07
C ILE A 404 -3.46 -13.68 14.15
N GLU A 405 -3.61 -13.02 13.00
CA GLU A 405 -2.52 -12.73 12.09
C GLU A 405 -1.74 -11.50 12.58
N ALA A 406 -0.69 -11.72 13.37
CA ALA A 406 0.07 -10.64 14.00
C ALA A 406 1.58 -10.81 13.92
N ALA A 407 2.09 -12.04 13.71
CA ALA A 407 3.53 -12.26 13.58
C ALA A 407 4.06 -11.80 12.22
N GLU A 408 5.29 -11.29 12.21
CA GLU A 408 5.99 -10.93 10.96
C GLU A 408 6.06 -12.12 9.99
N ILE A 409 6.01 -11.82 8.70
CA ILE A 409 6.28 -12.79 7.64
C ILE A 409 7.76 -12.71 7.30
N LYS A 410 8.40 -13.87 7.16
CA LYS A 410 9.81 -13.98 6.81
C LYS A 410 10.02 -14.60 5.44
N GLU A 411 11.13 -14.26 4.84
CA GLU A 411 11.59 -14.92 3.62
C GLU A 411 11.75 -16.43 3.86
N GLY A 412 11.24 -17.23 2.95
CA GLY A 412 11.20 -18.68 3.13
C GLY A 412 9.95 -19.24 3.83
N ASP A 413 9.06 -18.41 4.35
CA ASP A 413 7.76 -18.86 4.88
C ASP A 413 6.96 -19.62 3.81
N ILE A 414 6.04 -20.45 4.26
CA ILE A 414 5.27 -21.33 3.39
C ILE A 414 4.13 -20.54 2.72
N CYS A 415 4.06 -20.65 1.40
CA CYS A 415 2.96 -20.10 0.63
C CYS A 415 1.63 -20.77 1.03
N PRO A 416 0.57 -19.99 1.34
CA PRO A 416 -0.71 -20.57 1.74
C PRO A 416 -1.39 -21.40 0.64
N GLU A 417 -1.04 -21.17 -0.65
CA GLU A 417 -1.70 -21.84 -1.79
C GLU A 417 -0.97 -23.08 -2.30
N CYS A 418 0.36 -23.08 -2.37
CA CYS A 418 1.10 -24.15 -3.05
C CYS A 418 2.20 -24.81 -2.22
N ASP A 419 2.34 -24.47 -0.94
CA ASP A 419 3.30 -25.03 0.00
C ASP A 419 4.80 -24.80 -0.36
N LYS A 420 5.09 -23.90 -1.29
CA LYS A 420 6.46 -23.50 -1.62
C LYS A 420 6.85 -22.24 -0.83
N SER A 421 8.12 -21.90 -0.86
CA SER A 421 8.61 -20.72 -0.14
C SER A 421 8.15 -19.41 -0.79
N VAL A 422 7.91 -18.42 0.05
CA VAL A 422 7.69 -17.05 -0.39
C VAL A 422 8.98 -16.22 -0.31
N VAL A 423 9.04 -15.15 -1.10
CA VAL A 423 10.08 -14.12 -1.05
C VAL A 423 9.45 -12.77 -0.75
N ILE A 424 10.20 -11.93 -0.06
CA ILE A 424 9.80 -10.56 0.27
C ILE A 424 10.31 -9.62 -0.81
N ALA A 425 9.46 -8.72 -1.27
CA ALA A 425 9.80 -7.71 -2.27
C ALA A 425 9.21 -6.35 -1.90
N ARG A 426 9.71 -5.29 -2.54
CA ARG A 426 9.18 -3.93 -2.39
C ARG A 426 8.62 -3.43 -3.70
N GLY A 427 7.59 -2.58 -3.62
CA GLY A 427 6.92 -2.03 -4.78
C GLY A 427 6.39 -0.62 -4.54
N ILE A 428 6.12 0.05 -5.64
CA ILE A 428 5.45 1.34 -5.69
C ILE A 428 3.99 1.07 -6.06
N GLU A 429 3.05 1.43 -5.21
CA GLU A 429 1.62 1.34 -5.50
C GLU A 429 1.26 2.29 -6.64
N ILE A 430 0.92 1.75 -7.81
CA ILE A 430 0.53 2.51 -9.00
C ILE A 430 -0.99 2.54 -9.20
N GLY A 431 -1.70 1.58 -8.64
CA GLY A 431 -3.15 1.53 -8.66
C GLY A 431 -3.72 0.67 -7.55
N HIS A 432 -4.97 0.92 -7.18
CA HIS A 432 -5.69 0.20 -6.14
C HIS A 432 -7.16 0.10 -6.51
N ILE A 433 -7.75 -1.08 -6.34
CA ILE A 433 -9.16 -1.34 -6.62
C ILE A 433 -9.84 -1.96 -5.40
N PHE A 434 -11.07 -1.52 -5.10
CA PHE A 434 -11.82 -1.89 -3.90
C PHE A 434 -13.24 -2.33 -4.21
N GLN A 435 -13.72 -3.33 -3.50
CA GLN A 435 -15.15 -3.59 -3.33
C GLN A 435 -15.60 -2.95 -2.03
N LEU A 436 -16.14 -1.73 -2.10
CA LEU A 436 -16.58 -0.96 -0.93
C LEU A 436 -17.87 -1.49 -0.31
N GLY A 437 -18.66 -2.26 -1.09
CA GLY A 437 -19.98 -2.70 -0.66
C GLY A 437 -20.96 -1.54 -0.51
N LYS A 438 -21.68 -1.49 0.61
CA LYS A 438 -22.77 -0.53 0.84
C LYS A 438 -22.39 0.64 1.76
N LYS A 439 -21.16 0.72 2.24
CA LYS A 439 -20.73 1.70 3.27
C LYS A 439 -21.17 3.13 2.94
N TYR A 440 -20.78 3.65 1.78
CA TYR A 440 -21.07 5.03 1.39
C TYR A 440 -22.52 5.22 0.96
N ALA A 441 -23.07 4.27 0.22
CA ALA A 441 -24.47 4.31 -0.18
C ALA A 441 -25.43 4.31 1.01
N GLN A 442 -25.14 3.55 2.06
CA GLN A 442 -25.91 3.58 3.31
C GLN A 442 -25.76 4.88 4.07
N ALA A 443 -24.54 5.39 4.22
CA ALA A 443 -24.27 6.62 4.97
C ALA A 443 -24.90 7.87 4.31
N LEU A 444 -25.08 7.84 2.99
CA LEU A 444 -25.61 8.96 2.19
C LEU A 444 -27.01 8.68 1.60
N ASP A 445 -27.66 7.57 1.99
CA ASP A 445 -29.00 7.17 1.57
C ASP A 445 -29.15 7.04 0.03
N LEU A 446 -28.14 6.47 -0.66
CA LEU A 446 -28.23 6.14 -2.07
C LEU A 446 -28.98 4.81 -2.24
N THR A 447 -30.21 4.90 -2.74
CA THR A 447 -31.06 3.75 -3.05
C THR A 447 -31.68 3.89 -4.45
N VAL A 448 -31.97 2.76 -5.07
CA VAL A 448 -32.72 2.66 -6.33
C VAL A 448 -33.90 1.72 -6.14
N LEU A 449 -34.94 1.86 -6.97
CA LEU A 449 -36.06 0.91 -7.00
C LEU A 449 -35.66 -0.31 -7.82
N ASP A 450 -35.90 -1.51 -7.27
CA ASP A 450 -35.73 -2.77 -8.00
C ASP A 450 -36.91 -3.02 -8.97
N GLU A 451 -36.90 -4.16 -9.66
CA GLU A 451 -37.93 -4.56 -10.61
C GLU A 451 -39.35 -4.69 -10.02
N ASN A 452 -39.43 -4.86 -8.69
CA ASN A 452 -40.69 -4.97 -7.93
C ASN A 452 -41.09 -3.63 -7.28
N GLY A 453 -40.38 -2.54 -7.54
CA GLY A 453 -40.59 -1.23 -6.93
C GLY A 453 -40.13 -1.12 -5.48
N LYS A 454 -39.32 -2.06 -4.99
CA LYS A 454 -38.75 -2.04 -3.65
C LYS A 454 -37.42 -1.28 -3.63
N SER A 455 -37.22 -0.43 -2.63
CA SER A 455 -35.97 0.29 -2.44
C SER A 455 -34.81 -0.66 -2.10
N GLN A 456 -33.72 -0.55 -2.84
CA GLN A 456 -32.47 -1.30 -2.67
C GLN A 456 -31.30 -0.34 -2.49
N THR A 457 -30.48 -0.56 -1.46
CA THR A 457 -29.22 0.16 -1.29
C THR A 457 -28.20 -0.32 -2.32
N VAL A 458 -27.60 0.62 -3.04
CA VAL A 458 -26.62 0.37 -4.10
C VAL A 458 -25.32 -0.16 -3.49
N THR A 459 -24.65 -1.07 -4.19
CA THR A 459 -23.28 -1.53 -3.89
C THR A 459 -22.28 -0.75 -4.71
N MET A 460 -21.12 -0.45 -4.14
CA MET A 460 -20.13 0.44 -4.75
C MET A 460 -18.75 -0.22 -4.81
N GLY A 461 -18.02 0.08 -5.88
CA GLY A 461 -16.57 -0.12 -5.98
C GLY A 461 -15.84 1.21 -6.12
N SER A 462 -14.58 1.26 -5.73
CA SER A 462 -13.67 2.40 -5.90
C SER A 462 -12.37 1.96 -6.55
N TYR A 463 -11.86 2.75 -7.51
CA TYR A 463 -10.78 2.33 -8.41
C TYR A 463 -9.83 3.49 -8.70
N GLY A 464 -8.64 3.49 -8.09
CA GLY A 464 -7.66 4.57 -8.16
C GLY A 464 -6.41 4.24 -8.98
N ILE A 465 -5.91 5.17 -9.80
CA ILE A 465 -4.57 5.16 -10.41
C ILE A 465 -3.90 6.47 -10.07
N GLY A 466 -2.71 6.42 -9.46
CA GLY A 466 -1.89 7.61 -9.24
C GLY A 466 -1.21 8.06 -10.53
N VAL A 467 -1.77 9.03 -11.26
CA VAL A 467 -1.26 9.48 -12.57
C VAL A 467 0.17 10.03 -12.43
N SER A 468 0.39 10.98 -11.55
CA SER A 468 1.72 11.54 -11.29
C SER A 468 2.69 10.50 -10.73
N ARG A 469 2.21 9.58 -9.88
CA ARG A 469 3.01 8.49 -9.32
C ARG A 469 3.41 7.46 -10.41
N ALA A 470 2.53 7.19 -11.38
CA ALA A 470 2.84 6.32 -12.52
C ALA A 470 4.02 6.86 -13.33
N VAL A 471 4.11 8.18 -13.55
CA VAL A 471 5.28 8.80 -14.21
C VAL A 471 6.57 8.50 -13.45
N ALA A 472 6.57 8.64 -12.12
CA ALA A 472 7.75 8.31 -11.32
C ALA A 472 8.09 6.81 -11.36
N ALA A 473 7.08 5.93 -11.26
CA ALA A 473 7.26 4.48 -11.33
C ALA A 473 7.85 4.02 -12.67
N ILE A 474 7.45 4.64 -13.77
CA ILE A 474 8.04 4.40 -15.10
C ILE A 474 9.54 4.69 -15.06
N ILE A 475 9.95 5.81 -14.48
CA ILE A 475 11.36 6.20 -14.40
C ILE A 475 12.13 5.28 -13.44
N GLU A 476 11.54 4.90 -12.29
CA GLU A 476 12.18 3.96 -11.37
C GLU A 476 12.50 2.61 -12.03
N GLN A 477 11.70 2.17 -12.99
CA GLN A 477 11.93 0.94 -13.74
C GLN A 477 12.75 1.14 -15.03
N ASN A 478 12.81 2.36 -15.56
CA ASN A 478 13.38 2.65 -16.87
C ASN A 478 14.35 3.85 -16.80
N HIS A 479 15.53 3.63 -16.26
CA HIS A 479 16.63 4.59 -16.25
C HIS A 479 17.98 3.86 -16.31
N ASP A 480 19.00 4.60 -16.68
CA ASP A 480 20.40 4.17 -16.61
C ASP A 480 21.28 5.25 -15.96
N GLU A 481 22.58 5.04 -15.91
CA GLU A 481 23.55 6.02 -15.38
C GLU A 481 23.54 7.38 -16.13
N LYS A 482 22.99 7.41 -17.35
CA LYS A 482 22.96 8.60 -18.20
C LYS A 482 21.66 9.39 -18.07
N GLY A 483 20.56 8.73 -17.69
CA GLY A 483 19.27 9.42 -17.52
C GLY A 483 18.06 8.52 -17.65
N ILE A 484 16.93 9.15 -17.98
CA ILE A 484 15.63 8.49 -18.13
C ILE A 484 15.59 7.75 -19.49
N VAL A 485 15.15 6.49 -19.46
CA VAL A 485 14.89 5.69 -20.68
C VAL A 485 13.37 5.56 -20.83
N TRP A 486 12.76 6.50 -21.51
CA TRP A 486 11.30 6.51 -21.66
C TRP A 486 10.81 5.36 -22.56
N PRO A 487 9.76 4.61 -22.13
CA PRO A 487 8.95 3.86 -23.08
C PRO A 487 8.42 4.77 -24.19
N ALA A 488 8.45 4.33 -25.45
CA ALA A 488 8.08 5.17 -26.59
C ALA A 488 6.67 5.78 -26.46
N THR A 489 5.73 5.06 -25.82
CA THR A 489 4.34 5.48 -25.62
C THR A 489 4.20 6.73 -24.75
N VAL A 490 5.16 7.00 -23.86
CA VAL A 490 5.10 8.10 -22.88
C VAL A 490 6.31 9.04 -22.98
N SER A 491 7.21 8.78 -23.94
CA SER A 491 8.30 9.72 -24.24
C SER A 491 7.73 11.10 -24.57
N PRO A 492 8.30 12.20 -24.06
CA PRO A 492 7.77 13.53 -24.32
C PRO A 492 7.75 13.85 -25.81
N LEU A 493 8.73 13.34 -26.56
CA LEU A 493 8.93 13.54 -28.00
C LEU A 493 9.39 12.25 -28.63
N ASP A 494 9.13 12.07 -29.92
CA ASP A 494 9.46 10.87 -30.65
C ASP A 494 10.92 10.88 -31.14
N ILE A 495 11.38 12.06 -31.60
CA ILE A 495 12.72 12.25 -32.20
C ILE A 495 13.39 13.51 -31.65
N HIS A 496 14.66 13.41 -31.33
CA HIS A 496 15.52 14.55 -31.07
C HIS A 496 16.56 14.69 -32.20
N ILE A 497 16.54 15.84 -32.90
CA ILE A 497 17.48 16.18 -33.96
C ILE A 497 18.48 17.19 -33.42
N VAL A 498 19.76 16.85 -33.49
CA VAL A 498 20.85 17.71 -33.05
C VAL A 498 21.67 18.16 -34.27
N ALA A 499 21.66 19.45 -34.57
CA ALA A 499 22.50 20.03 -35.60
C ALA A 499 23.94 20.22 -35.06
N ALA A 500 24.87 19.37 -35.48
CA ALA A 500 26.25 19.39 -35.00
C ALA A 500 27.22 19.90 -36.08
N GLY A 501 27.72 21.11 -35.92
CA GLY A 501 28.65 21.74 -36.84
C GLY A 501 28.68 23.27 -36.71
N LYS A 502 29.45 23.89 -37.62
CA LYS A 502 29.55 25.36 -37.69
C LYS A 502 28.88 25.93 -38.94
N ASP A 503 28.63 25.06 -39.94
CA ASP A 503 28.09 25.49 -41.23
C ASP A 503 26.60 25.71 -41.15
N GLU A 504 26.13 26.87 -41.63
CA GLU A 504 24.71 27.25 -41.63
C GLU A 504 23.84 26.24 -42.39
N GLU A 505 24.36 25.63 -43.41
CA GLU A 505 23.66 24.66 -44.25
C GLU A 505 23.24 23.41 -43.46
N ILE A 506 24.01 23.00 -42.41
CA ILE A 506 23.68 21.88 -41.53
C ILE A 506 22.39 22.21 -40.74
N PHE A 507 22.29 23.40 -40.22
CA PHE A 507 21.11 23.87 -39.45
C PHE A 507 19.86 23.99 -40.32
N VAL A 508 20.03 24.53 -41.54
CA VAL A 508 18.95 24.61 -42.53
C VAL A 508 18.44 23.21 -42.87
N LYS A 509 19.35 22.26 -43.13
CA LYS A 509 19.00 20.87 -43.48
C LYS A 509 18.33 20.12 -42.31
N ALA A 510 18.83 20.31 -41.11
CA ALA A 510 18.24 19.73 -39.89
C ALA A 510 16.81 20.28 -39.66
N LEU A 511 16.57 21.55 -39.89
CA LEU A 511 15.24 22.17 -39.82
C LEU A 511 14.30 21.59 -40.88
N GLU A 512 14.75 21.45 -42.13
CA GLU A 512 13.94 20.85 -43.20
C GLU A 512 13.52 19.40 -42.84
N ILE A 513 14.45 18.59 -42.32
CA ILE A 513 14.14 17.24 -41.86
C ILE A 513 13.14 17.25 -40.71
N SER A 514 13.31 18.16 -39.73
CA SER A 514 12.40 18.31 -38.59
C SER A 514 10.98 18.67 -39.06
N GLN A 515 10.87 19.56 -40.03
CA GLN A 515 9.58 19.97 -40.62
C GLN A 515 8.92 18.86 -41.46
N MET A 516 9.71 18.02 -42.11
CA MET A 516 9.20 16.82 -42.80
C MET A 516 8.60 15.83 -41.82
N LEU A 517 9.29 15.53 -40.74
CA LEU A 517 8.81 14.61 -39.69
C LEU A 517 7.55 15.15 -38.99
N GLU A 518 7.49 16.46 -38.73
CA GLU A 518 6.30 17.09 -38.16
C GLU A 518 5.06 16.91 -39.06
N LYS A 519 5.21 17.04 -40.39
CA LYS A 519 4.12 16.78 -41.33
C LYS A 519 3.60 15.35 -41.32
N GLU A 520 4.46 14.40 -40.93
CA GLU A 520 4.10 12.99 -40.71
C GLU A 520 3.55 12.73 -39.29
N ASN A 521 3.19 13.77 -38.55
CA ASN A 521 2.70 13.72 -37.14
C ASN A 521 3.70 13.11 -36.14
N ILE A 522 4.99 13.26 -36.40
CA ILE A 522 6.07 12.88 -35.48
C ILE A 522 6.43 14.08 -34.62
N ASP A 523 6.50 13.91 -33.32
CA ASP A 523 6.89 14.95 -32.37
C ASP A 523 8.40 15.08 -32.32
N VAL A 524 8.95 16.26 -32.70
CA VAL A 524 10.37 16.50 -32.87
C VAL A 524 10.89 17.57 -31.93
N LEU A 525 11.98 17.29 -31.22
CA LEU A 525 12.83 18.30 -30.60
C LEU A 525 14.01 18.58 -31.52
N TYR A 526 14.11 19.83 -32.00
CA TYR A 526 15.24 20.27 -32.80
C TYR A 526 16.18 21.12 -31.95
N ASP A 527 17.43 20.67 -31.80
CA ASP A 527 18.48 21.49 -31.19
C ASP A 527 19.15 22.37 -32.22
N ASP A 528 18.69 23.62 -32.27
CA ASP A 528 19.12 24.67 -33.16
C ASP A 528 20.19 25.61 -32.54
N ARG A 529 20.79 25.22 -31.38
CA ARG A 529 21.77 26.06 -30.66
C ARG A 529 23.15 25.99 -31.30
N LYS A 530 23.56 27.07 -31.96
CA LYS A 530 24.81 27.16 -32.74
C LYS A 530 26.11 27.16 -31.92
N GLN A 531 26.03 27.42 -30.62
CA GLN A 531 27.21 27.61 -29.77
C GLN A 531 27.48 26.43 -28.83
N VAL A 532 26.78 25.34 -28.99
CA VAL A 532 26.88 24.15 -28.11
C VAL A 532 27.70 23.08 -28.82
N SER A 533 28.76 22.59 -28.16
CA SER A 533 29.52 21.48 -28.72
C SER A 533 28.74 20.16 -28.61
N PRO A 534 28.93 19.23 -29.57
CA PRO A 534 28.27 17.92 -29.54
C PRO A 534 28.48 17.13 -28.24
N GLY A 535 29.62 17.36 -27.55
CA GLY A 535 29.92 16.73 -26.27
C GLY A 535 29.13 17.30 -25.08
N VAL A 536 28.73 18.57 -25.14
CA VAL A 536 27.86 19.19 -24.13
C VAL A 536 26.41 18.73 -24.32
N ASP A 537 26.02 18.58 -25.57
CA ASP A 537 24.67 18.18 -25.95
C ASP A 537 24.34 16.73 -25.53
N ARG A 538 25.26 15.79 -25.70
CA ARG A 538 25.11 14.40 -25.20
C ARG A 538 24.79 14.31 -23.70
N LYS A 539 25.19 15.31 -22.91
CA LYS A 539 24.91 15.36 -21.46
C LYS A 539 23.55 15.98 -21.12
N SER A 540 22.98 16.75 -22.05
CA SER A 540 21.70 17.46 -21.84
C SER A 540 20.48 16.76 -22.46
N THR A 541 20.69 15.69 -23.25
CA THR A 541 19.65 15.09 -24.10
C THR A 541 19.31 13.64 -23.78
N ARG A 542 19.79 13.15 -22.66
CA ARG A 542 19.38 11.86 -22.10
C ARG A 542 18.79 12.02 -20.73
#